data_31cd2f7b63ce17b20b37db202a68f2d8
#
_entry.id   31cd2f7b63ce17b20b37db202a68f2d8
#
_cell.length_a   1.000
_cell.length_b   1.000
_cell.length_c   1.000
_cell.angle_alpha   90.00
_cell.angle_beta   90.00
_cell.angle_gamma   90.00
#
_symmetry.space_group_name_H-M   'P 1'
#
loop_
_entity.id
_entity.type
_entity.pdbx_description
1 polymer ?
#
loop_
_entity_poly.entity_id
_entity_poly.type
_entity_poly.pdbx_seq_one_letter_code
_entity_poly.pdbx_strand_id
1 'polypeptide(L)'
;MFDDITVVVNTNSGAGALSGNQTVSPAGVDLSGQGTEDWTHWGLASASSFDHKSGITPQIADILPTATASNSTTGIYVYGIGNGFQIDVAASTTPKTLKLYLGLWNAGGRLEATMSDGSASPYIDSSSISTGVLD
;
A
#
# COMPACT_ATOMS: atom_id res chain seq x y z
N MET A 1 11.60 -10.15 -0.44
CA MET A 1 10.29 -10.77 -0.15
C MET A 1 9.30 -9.63 -0.10
N PHE A 2 8.33 -9.63 -0.98
CA PHE A 2 7.24 -8.65 -0.89
C PHE A 2 6.19 -9.24 0.04
N ASP A 3 5.79 -8.49 1.03
CA ASP A 3 4.71 -8.88 1.90
C ASP A 3 3.42 -8.25 1.36
N ASP A 4 2.41 -9.09 1.11
CA ASP A 4 1.08 -8.64 0.76
C ASP A 4 0.37 -8.22 2.05
N ILE A 5 0.12 -6.93 2.21
CA ILE A 5 -0.64 -6.41 3.34
C ILE A 5 -2.06 -6.16 2.86
N THR A 6 -2.98 -6.98 3.34
CA THR A 6 -4.39 -6.77 3.08
C THR A 6 -4.98 -5.91 4.19
N VAL A 7 -5.37 -4.68 3.88
CA VAL A 7 -6.12 -3.81 4.77
C VAL A 7 -7.58 -3.86 4.37
N VAL A 8 -8.43 -4.35 5.26
CA VAL A 8 -9.88 -4.33 5.06
C VAL A 8 -10.42 -3.06 5.69
N VAL A 9 -10.87 -2.13 4.86
CA VAL A 9 -11.53 -0.91 5.32
C VAL A 9 -13.03 -1.17 5.37
N ASN A 10 -13.58 -1.22 6.56
CA ASN A 10 -15.02 -1.37 6.77
C ASN A 10 -15.58 -0.11 7.42
N THR A 11 -16.41 0.63 6.70
CA THR A 11 -17.13 1.79 7.23
C THR A 11 -18.61 1.46 7.31
N ASN A 12 -19.04 0.87 8.40
CA ASN A 12 -20.47 0.81 8.71
C ASN A 12 -20.89 2.09 9.42
N SER A 13 -22.09 2.58 9.11
CA SER A 13 -22.67 3.80 9.66
C SER A 13 -22.49 3.90 11.19
N GLY A 14 -21.53 4.71 11.64
CA GLY A 14 -21.28 5.02 13.03
C GLY A 14 -20.15 4.24 13.72
N ALA A 15 -19.60 3.18 13.13
CA ALA A 15 -18.42 2.48 13.62
C ALA A 15 -17.60 1.96 12.45
N GLY A 16 -16.60 2.71 12.03
CA GLY A 16 -15.59 2.22 11.11
C GLY A 16 -14.82 1.05 11.73
N ALA A 17 -14.34 0.14 10.93
CA ALA A 17 -13.42 -0.91 11.37
C ALA A 17 -12.28 -1.05 10.38
N LEU A 18 -11.06 -1.16 10.90
CA LEU A 18 -9.87 -1.47 10.15
C LEU A 18 -9.31 -2.80 10.67
N SER A 19 -9.02 -3.69 9.77
CA SER A 19 -8.29 -4.92 10.07
C SER A 19 -7.36 -5.24 8.92
N GLY A 20 -6.31 -6.00 9.19
CA GLY A 20 -5.36 -6.38 8.17
C GLY A 20 -4.65 -7.67 8.53
N ASN A 21 -3.99 -8.22 7.56
CA ASN A 21 -3.06 -9.34 7.72
C ASN A 21 -1.92 -9.19 6.73
N GLN A 22 -0.80 -9.74 7.07
CA GLN A 22 0.40 -9.78 6.23
C GLN A 22 0.61 -11.20 5.73
N THR A 23 0.91 -11.32 4.46
CA THR A 23 1.27 -12.59 3.82
C THR A 23 2.47 -12.39 2.89
N VAL A 24 3.17 -13.46 2.61
CA VAL A 24 4.27 -13.43 1.63
C VAL A 24 3.68 -13.20 0.24
N SER A 25 4.20 -12.19 -0.47
CA SER A 25 3.79 -11.91 -1.84
C SER A 25 4.18 -13.06 -2.79
N PRO A 26 3.34 -13.39 -3.76
CA PRO A 26 3.73 -14.31 -4.83
C PRO A 26 4.85 -13.70 -5.69
N ALA A 27 5.62 -14.55 -6.37
CA ALA A 27 6.75 -14.15 -7.22
C ALA A 27 6.36 -13.26 -8.42
N GLY A 28 5.09 -13.23 -8.77
CA GLY A 28 4.55 -12.35 -9.82
C GLY A 28 3.13 -11.93 -9.48
N VAL A 29 2.85 -10.67 -9.65
CA VAL A 29 1.53 -10.09 -9.36
C VAL A 29 0.97 -9.46 -10.62
N ASP A 30 -0.19 -9.93 -11.05
CA ASP A 30 -1.00 -9.25 -12.04
C ASP A 30 -2.00 -8.33 -11.34
N LEU A 31 -1.66 -7.05 -11.24
CA LEU A 31 -2.51 -6.04 -10.60
C LEU A 31 -3.85 -5.90 -11.30
N SER A 32 -3.91 -6.08 -12.62
CA SER A 32 -5.16 -5.96 -13.37
C SER A 32 -6.16 -7.06 -13.01
N GLY A 33 -5.67 -8.24 -12.67
CA GLY A 33 -6.48 -9.34 -12.17
C GLY A 33 -6.83 -9.24 -10.70
N GLN A 34 -6.01 -8.57 -9.90
CA GLN A 34 -6.22 -8.39 -8.45
C GLN A 34 -7.12 -7.20 -8.14
N GLY A 35 -6.90 -6.06 -8.78
CA GLY A 35 -7.62 -4.80 -8.53
C GLY A 35 -8.92 -4.73 -9.32
N THR A 36 -9.99 -5.36 -8.84
CA THR A 36 -11.29 -5.37 -9.53
C THR A 36 -11.94 -3.99 -9.59
N GLU A 37 -11.80 -3.17 -8.53
CA GLU A 37 -12.31 -1.79 -8.51
C GLU A 37 -11.27 -0.80 -9.04
N ASP A 38 -10.03 -0.87 -8.52
CA ASP A 38 -8.93 0.00 -8.91
C ASP A 38 -7.58 -0.69 -8.69
N TRP A 39 -6.53 -0.21 -9.34
CA TRP A 39 -5.15 -0.59 -9.11
C TRP A 39 -4.20 0.49 -9.61
N THR A 40 -3.05 0.62 -8.96
CA THR A 40 -1.97 1.53 -9.35
C THR A 40 -0.61 0.88 -9.14
N HIS A 41 0.29 1.07 -10.10
CA HIS A 41 1.68 0.65 -10.03
C HIS A 41 2.60 1.87 -10.24
N TRP A 42 3.43 2.17 -9.27
CA TRP A 42 4.38 3.29 -9.33
C TRP A 42 5.78 2.83 -9.71
N GLY A 43 6.56 3.74 -10.33
CA GLY A 43 7.98 3.54 -10.57
C GLY A 43 8.35 2.74 -11.83
N LEU A 44 7.49 2.72 -12.83
CA LEU A 44 7.73 1.94 -14.05
C LEU A 44 8.99 2.36 -14.84
N ALA A 45 9.12 3.65 -15.12
CA ALA A 45 10.25 4.20 -15.89
C ALA A 45 11.05 5.22 -15.08
N SER A 46 10.45 5.86 -14.11
CA SER A 46 11.07 6.83 -13.20
C SER A 46 10.32 6.82 -11.87
N ALA A 47 10.87 7.46 -10.84
CA ALA A 47 10.23 7.57 -9.54
C ALA A 47 8.88 8.31 -9.55
N SER A 48 8.60 9.08 -10.60
CA SER A 48 7.35 9.80 -10.79
C SER A 48 6.40 9.15 -11.82
N SER A 49 6.80 8.06 -12.45
CA SER A 49 5.97 7.36 -13.41
C SER A 49 5.05 6.36 -12.71
N PHE A 50 3.85 6.22 -13.23
CA PHE A 50 2.89 5.24 -12.74
C PHE A 50 1.99 4.73 -13.86
N ASP A 51 1.37 3.59 -13.63
CA ASP A 51 0.28 3.03 -14.42
C ASP A 51 -0.90 2.72 -13.51
N HIS A 52 -2.11 2.82 -14.00
CA HIS A 52 -3.32 2.65 -13.21
C HIS A 52 -4.48 2.12 -14.06
N LYS A 53 -5.52 1.68 -13.38
CA LYS A 53 -6.74 1.22 -14.05
C LYS A 53 -7.38 2.36 -14.82
N SER A 54 -7.57 2.17 -16.12
CA SER A 54 -8.21 3.15 -17.00
C SER A 54 -9.74 3.08 -16.97
N GLY A 55 -10.40 4.18 -17.35
CA GLY A 55 -11.85 4.21 -17.54
C GLY A 55 -12.69 4.24 -16.26
N ILE A 56 -12.07 4.53 -15.13
CA ILE A 56 -12.75 4.64 -13.83
C ILE A 56 -12.42 5.99 -13.16
N THR A 57 -13.20 6.34 -12.13
CA THR A 57 -12.77 7.37 -11.17
C THR A 57 -11.78 6.73 -10.21
N PRO A 58 -10.52 7.22 -10.10
CA PRO A 58 -9.53 6.65 -9.22
C PRO A 58 -10.00 6.56 -7.77
N GLN A 59 -9.79 5.41 -7.15
CA GLN A 59 -10.06 5.16 -5.73
C GLN A 59 -8.78 5.21 -4.90
N ILE A 60 -7.63 5.07 -5.56
CA ILE A 60 -6.29 5.14 -4.97
C ILE A 60 -5.66 6.43 -5.47
N ALA A 61 -5.29 7.32 -4.56
CA ALA A 61 -4.58 8.55 -4.89
C ALA A 61 -3.10 8.26 -5.18
N ASP A 62 -2.42 9.24 -5.78
CA ASP A 62 -0.98 9.14 -6.00
C ASP A 62 -0.24 8.97 -4.68
N ILE A 63 0.82 8.18 -4.74
CA ILE A 63 1.67 7.94 -3.58
C ILE A 63 2.49 9.19 -3.24
N LEU A 64 2.55 9.52 -1.96
CA LEU A 64 3.31 10.65 -1.44
C LEU A 64 4.52 10.14 -0.66
N PRO A 65 5.73 10.20 -1.25
CA PRO A 65 6.95 9.86 -0.53
C PRO A 65 7.34 10.97 0.45
N THR A 66 7.82 10.61 1.63
CA THR A 66 8.29 11.57 2.65
C THR A 66 9.72 12.07 2.39
N ALA A 67 10.41 11.48 1.42
CA ALA A 67 11.75 11.87 0.95
C ALA A 67 11.84 11.67 -0.56
N THR A 68 12.97 12.07 -1.16
CA THR A 68 13.21 11.82 -2.58
C THR A 68 13.14 10.33 -2.88
N ALA A 69 12.18 9.94 -3.71
CA ALA A 69 12.03 8.57 -4.15
C ALA A 69 12.93 8.25 -5.35
N SER A 70 13.32 7.01 -5.44
CA SER A 70 13.94 6.41 -6.62
C SER A 70 13.10 5.25 -7.11
N ASN A 71 13.27 4.82 -8.34
CA ASN A 71 12.58 3.65 -8.88
C ASN A 71 13.48 2.42 -8.94
N SER A 72 12.86 1.28 -8.86
CA SER A 72 13.43 -0.04 -9.14
C SER A 72 12.68 -0.67 -10.32
N THR A 73 13.03 -1.90 -10.67
CA THR A 73 12.30 -2.67 -11.70
C THR A 73 10.88 -3.05 -11.29
N THR A 74 10.56 -2.96 -10.00
CA THR A 74 9.30 -3.44 -9.43
C THR A 74 8.50 -2.36 -8.70
N GLY A 75 9.02 -1.14 -8.56
CA GLY A 75 8.32 -0.08 -7.86
C GLY A 75 9.19 1.13 -7.52
N ILE A 76 8.79 1.87 -6.51
CA ILE A 76 9.52 3.00 -5.96
C ILE A 76 10.01 2.69 -4.55
N TYR A 77 11.09 3.36 -4.15
CA TYR A 77 11.64 3.23 -2.81
C TYR A 77 12.19 4.56 -2.28
N VAL A 78 12.29 4.67 -0.97
CA VAL A 78 12.94 5.79 -0.27
C VAL A 78 13.97 5.25 0.71
N TYR A 79 15.00 6.07 0.98
CA TYR A 79 16.01 5.77 1.99
C TYR A 79 15.81 6.59 3.26
N GLY A 80 16.36 6.09 4.34
CA GLY A 80 16.54 6.81 5.61
C GLY A 80 15.50 6.48 6.65
N ILE A 81 15.93 6.57 7.89
CA ILE A 81 15.09 6.29 9.07
C ILE A 81 13.94 7.31 9.11
N GLY A 82 12.73 6.82 9.34
CA GLY A 82 11.52 7.63 9.41
C GLY A 82 10.95 8.06 8.06
N ASN A 83 11.58 7.68 6.95
CA ASN A 83 11.02 7.91 5.62
C ASN A 83 10.11 6.75 5.19
N GLY A 84 9.16 7.06 4.34
CA GLY A 84 8.17 6.11 3.84
C GLY A 84 7.26 6.73 2.79
N PHE A 85 6.07 6.22 2.71
CA PHE A 85 5.05 6.64 1.76
C PHE A 85 3.71 6.84 2.46
N GLN A 86 2.91 7.74 1.92
CA GLN A 86 1.50 7.87 2.23
C GLN A 86 0.68 7.58 0.98
N ILE A 87 -0.43 6.89 1.16
CA ILE A 87 -1.42 6.61 0.13
C ILE A 87 -2.80 6.90 0.69
N ASP A 88 -3.59 7.68 -0.01
CA ASP A 88 -4.99 7.90 0.33
C ASP A 88 -5.88 7.02 -0.56
N VAL A 89 -6.81 6.33 0.07
CA VAL A 89 -7.72 5.40 -0.59
C VAL A 89 -9.15 5.73 -0.23
N ALA A 90 -10.03 5.75 -1.23
CA ALA A 90 -11.44 6.04 -1.01
C ALA A 90 -12.10 4.95 -0.16
N ALA A 91 -12.65 5.37 0.98
CA ALA A 91 -13.46 4.52 1.84
C ALA A 91 -14.92 4.52 1.40
N SER A 92 -15.69 3.51 1.83
CA SER A 92 -17.12 3.42 1.56
C SER A 92 -17.87 2.77 2.73
N THR A 93 -19.19 2.81 2.69
CA THR A 93 -20.06 2.14 3.68
C THR A 93 -20.12 0.62 3.48
N THR A 94 -19.59 0.11 2.38
CA THR A 94 -19.40 -1.32 2.16
C THR A 94 -17.94 -1.68 2.37
N PRO A 95 -17.63 -2.86 2.95
CA PRO A 95 -16.26 -3.30 3.14
C PRO A 95 -15.49 -3.31 1.82
N LYS A 96 -14.27 -2.72 1.84
CA LYS A 96 -13.31 -2.77 0.75
C LYS A 96 -12.00 -3.36 1.24
N THR A 97 -11.31 -4.06 0.37
CA THR A 97 -10.00 -4.62 0.63
C THR A 97 -8.95 -3.85 -0.18
N LEU A 98 -7.98 -3.26 0.51
CA LEU A 98 -6.76 -2.73 -0.10
C LEU A 98 -5.66 -3.77 0.01
N LYS A 99 -5.04 -4.12 -1.11
CA LYS A 99 -3.83 -4.94 -1.16
C LYS A 99 -2.65 -4.04 -1.48
N LEU A 100 -1.66 -4.02 -0.59
CA LEU A 100 -0.41 -3.29 -0.77
C LEU A 100 0.74 -4.28 -0.91
N TYR A 101 1.54 -4.12 -1.95
CA TYR A 101 2.76 -4.89 -2.17
C TYR A 101 3.94 -4.03 -1.71
N LEU A 102 4.52 -4.41 -0.58
CA LEU A 102 5.58 -3.66 0.09
C LEU A 102 6.83 -4.52 0.24
N GLY A 103 7.99 -3.91 0.09
CA GLY A 103 9.25 -4.54 0.35
C GLY A 103 10.08 -3.74 1.34
N LEU A 104 10.87 -4.45 2.15
CA LEU A 104 11.86 -3.87 3.07
C LEU A 104 13.24 -4.41 2.71
N TRP A 105 14.22 -3.52 2.67
CA TRP A 105 15.61 -3.90 2.45
C TRP A 105 16.45 -3.56 3.69
N ASN A 106 16.86 -4.57 4.43
CA ASN A 106 17.69 -4.41 5.63
C ASN A 106 17.15 -3.30 6.56
N ALA A 107 15.85 -3.33 6.80
CA ALA A 107 15.12 -2.28 7.51
C ALA A 107 13.97 -2.85 8.32
N GLY A 108 13.54 -2.11 9.34
CA GLY A 108 12.23 -2.27 9.95
C GLY A 108 11.20 -1.41 9.21
N GLY A 109 10.01 -1.93 9.01
CA GLY A 109 8.88 -1.22 8.46
C GLY A 109 7.72 -1.11 9.45
N ARG A 110 6.89 -0.11 9.25
CA ARG A 110 5.64 0.07 9.98
C ARG A 110 4.58 0.53 8.99
N LEU A 111 3.52 -0.24 8.90
CA LEU A 111 2.30 0.16 8.23
C LEU A 111 1.32 0.71 9.26
N GLU A 112 0.72 1.83 8.96
CA GLU A 112 -0.40 2.38 9.71
C GLU A 112 -1.52 2.74 8.75
N ALA A 113 -2.72 2.23 9.01
CA ALA A 113 -3.92 2.63 8.31
C ALA A 113 -4.87 3.33 9.27
N THR A 114 -5.42 4.45 8.85
CA THR A 114 -6.36 5.26 9.62
C THR A 114 -7.59 5.61 8.79
N MET A 115 -8.72 5.79 9.45
CA MET A 115 -9.89 6.42 8.85
C MET A 115 -9.79 7.93 9.05
N SER A 116 -9.97 8.71 7.97
CA SER A 116 -9.84 10.17 8.01
C SER A 116 -10.88 10.85 8.92
N ASP A 117 -12.01 10.20 9.15
CA ASP A 117 -13.08 10.67 10.05
C ASP A 117 -12.91 10.19 11.51
N GLY A 118 -11.84 9.43 11.79
CA GLY A 118 -11.58 8.88 13.12
C GLY A 118 -12.57 7.81 13.58
N SER A 119 -13.37 7.26 12.69
CA SER A 119 -14.44 6.29 13.03
C SER A 119 -13.94 4.93 13.49
N ALA A 120 -12.65 4.61 13.27
CA ALA A 120 -12.01 3.37 13.70
C ALA A 120 -10.68 3.62 14.38
N SER A 121 -10.29 2.73 15.29
CA SER A 121 -8.92 2.68 15.77
C SER A 121 -7.95 2.38 14.64
N PRO A 122 -6.73 2.97 14.63
CA PRO A 122 -5.73 2.65 13.63
C PRO A 122 -5.39 1.17 13.59
N TYR A 123 -5.23 0.63 12.39
CA TYR A 123 -4.56 -0.64 12.19
C TYR A 123 -3.06 -0.39 12.08
N ILE A 124 -2.26 -1.11 12.86
CA ILE A 124 -0.81 -0.98 12.88
C ILE A 124 -0.20 -2.36 12.70
N ASP A 125 0.71 -2.47 11.77
CA ASP A 125 1.59 -3.61 11.59
C ASP A 125 3.05 -3.15 11.61
N SER A 126 3.90 -3.86 12.32
CA SER A 126 5.32 -3.56 12.45
C SER A 126 6.13 -4.79 12.09
N SER A 127 6.69 -4.77 10.90
CA SER A 127 7.53 -5.83 10.38
C SER A 127 9.00 -5.43 10.38
N SER A 128 9.88 -6.37 10.61
CA SER A 128 11.31 -6.16 10.47
C SER A 128 11.95 -7.25 9.63
N ILE A 129 12.69 -6.84 8.61
CA ILE A 129 13.51 -7.73 7.79
C ILE A 129 14.96 -7.34 7.98
N SER A 130 15.73 -8.17 8.67
CA SER A 130 17.15 -7.92 8.97
C SER A 130 18.11 -8.28 7.83
N THR A 131 17.67 -9.12 6.92
CA THR A 131 18.43 -9.53 5.72
C THR A 131 17.44 -9.89 4.64
N GLY A 132 16.92 -8.91 3.93
CA GLY A 132 15.96 -9.15 2.87
C GLY A 132 16.51 -8.77 1.52
N VAL A 133 16.47 -9.70 0.59
CA VAL A 133 16.53 -9.39 -0.84
C VAL A 133 15.11 -9.00 -1.23
N LEU A 134 14.96 -7.83 -1.80
CA LEU A 134 13.76 -7.52 -2.58
C LEU A 134 13.89 -8.32 -3.87
N ASP A 135 13.17 -9.38 -3.98
CA ASP A 135 13.01 -10.10 -5.25
C ASP A 135 11.85 -9.51 -6.05
#